data_dce95333bed614b5848464185dd34cf5
#
_entry.id   dce95333bed614b5848464185dd34cf5
#
_cell.length_a   1.000
_cell.length_b   1.000
_cell.length_c   1.000
_cell.angle_alpha   90.00
_cell.angle_beta   90.00
_cell.angle_gamma   90.00
#
_symmetry.space_group_name_H-M   'P 1'
#
loop_
_entity.id
_entity.type
_entity.pdbx_description
1 polymer ?
#
loop_
_entity_poly.entity_id
_entity_poly.type
_entity_poly.pdbx_seq_one_letter_code
_entity_poly.pdbx_strand_id
1 'polypeptide(L)'
;PPGAWPEPRPVIRITFLGTSASRPTVGRNVSALALQREGEVFLLDCGEGTQRQMMRFGTGFSVEHIFISHLHADHFLGVIGLVRTMALQGRTEPLILYAPPGSRDTLGEAVKLGGGKRTYFPIEIREMEPGDRLTGVGYDVEALVVRHGTPALGFALREHPRPGRFDVEKARALGVPEGPLFGKLHGGEAIEVNGR
;
A
#
# COMPACT_ATOMS: atom_id res chain seq x y z
N PRO A 1 17.38 34.23 -9.20
CA PRO A 1 17.26 33.38 -8.05
C PRO A 1 17.63 31.96 -8.47
N PRO A 2 18.52 31.24 -7.77
CA PRO A 2 18.84 29.86 -8.09
C PRO A 2 17.59 29.04 -7.93
N GLY A 3 17.38 28.12 -8.89
CA GLY A 3 16.16 27.37 -9.07
C GLY A 3 15.64 26.73 -7.79
N ALA A 4 14.34 26.87 -7.57
CA ALA A 4 13.65 26.17 -6.49
C ALA A 4 13.93 24.68 -6.62
N TRP A 5 14.46 24.09 -5.58
CA TRP A 5 14.65 22.65 -5.47
C TRP A 5 13.28 22.00 -5.66
N PRO A 6 13.16 20.96 -6.52
CA PRO A 6 11.90 20.23 -6.57
C PRO A 6 11.59 19.74 -5.16
N GLU A 7 10.40 20.08 -4.68
CA GLU A 7 9.87 19.56 -3.41
C GLU A 7 10.10 18.05 -3.38
N PRO A 8 10.69 17.51 -2.31
CA PRO A 8 10.85 16.07 -2.20
C PRO A 8 9.46 15.45 -2.31
N ARG A 9 9.21 14.68 -3.36
CA ARG A 9 7.94 13.97 -3.51
C ARG A 9 7.80 13.06 -2.29
N PRO A 10 6.69 13.15 -1.55
CA PRO A 10 6.49 12.25 -0.43
C PRO A 10 6.58 10.81 -0.95
N VAL A 11 7.50 10.04 -0.39
CA VAL A 11 7.69 8.63 -0.75
C VAL A 11 6.41 7.84 -0.46
N ILE A 12 5.72 8.22 0.62
CA ILE A 12 4.44 7.64 1.04
C ILE A 12 3.41 8.74 1.25
N ARG A 13 2.23 8.59 0.64
CA ARG A 13 1.05 9.43 0.88
C ARG A 13 -0.05 8.58 1.50
N ILE A 14 -0.62 9.05 2.59
CA ILE A 14 -1.76 8.42 3.25
C ILE A 14 -2.99 9.31 3.06
N THR A 15 -4.08 8.72 2.56
CA THR A 15 -5.38 9.39 2.39
C THR A 15 -6.43 8.64 3.20
N PHE A 16 -7.00 9.30 4.20
CA PHE A 16 -8.12 8.76 4.97
C PHE A 16 -9.40 8.88 4.15
N LEU A 17 -9.89 7.77 3.64
CA LEU A 17 -11.11 7.66 2.85
C LEU A 17 -12.36 7.55 3.74
N GLY A 18 -12.21 6.97 4.94
CA GLY A 18 -13.25 6.86 5.93
C GLY A 18 -12.69 6.54 7.31
N THR A 19 -13.34 7.08 8.33
CA THR A 19 -12.90 6.99 9.73
C THR A 19 -14.07 6.82 10.71
N SER A 20 -15.27 6.52 10.23
CA SER A 20 -16.42 6.19 11.06
C SER A 20 -16.38 4.71 11.42
N ALA A 21 -16.83 4.37 12.63
CA ALA A 21 -16.99 2.99 13.08
C ALA A 21 -18.43 2.52 12.88
N SER A 22 -18.60 1.25 12.56
CA SER A 22 -19.86 0.51 12.43
C SER A 22 -20.83 1.02 11.35
N ARG A 23 -21.05 2.31 11.23
CA ARG A 23 -21.94 2.89 10.22
C ARG A 23 -21.41 4.21 9.68
N PRO A 24 -21.67 4.53 8.42
CA PRO A 24 -21.32 5.84 7.87
C PRO A 24 -22.22 6.94 8.45
N THR A 25 -21.75 8.17 8.36
CA THR A 25 -22.53 9.37 8.58
C THR A 25 -22.59 10.19 7.29
N VAL A 26 -23.38 11.27 7.24
CA VAL A 26 -23.44 12.17 6.06
C VAL A 26 -22.05 12.73 5.71
N GLY A 27 -21.25 13.07 6.70
CA GLY A 27 -19.93 13.70 6.51
C GLY A 27 -18.73 12.75 6.63
N ARG A 28 -18.93 11.50 7.09
CA ARG A 28 -17.82 10.59 7.38
C ARG A 28 -18.16 9.17 6.94
N ASN A 29 -17.31 8.61 6.08
CA ASN A 29 -17.42 7.23 5.60
C ASN A 29 -16.83 6.25 6.63
N VAL A 30 -17.20 4.98 6.51
CA VAL A 30 -16.65 3.87 7.32
C VAL A 30 -15.21 3.55 6.92
N SER A 31 -14.56 2.63 7.66
CA SER A 31 -13.12 2.39 7.61
C SER A 31 -12.58 2.15 6.20
N ALA A 32 -11.72 3.03 5.75
CA ALA A 32 -10.88 2.84 4.56
C ALA A 32 -9.75 3.86 4.54
N LEU A 33 -8.55 3.41 4.18
CA LEU A 33 -7.36 4.23 4.04
C LEU A 33 -6.63 3.84 2.76
N ALA A 34 -6.30 4.83 1.92
CA ALA A 34 -5.43 4.62 0.77
C ALA A 34 -4.01 5.03 1.11
N LEU A 35 -3.06 4.14 0.86
CA LEU A 35 -1.64 4.37 0.96
C LEU A 35 -1.06 4.34 -0.45
N GLN A 36 -0.41 5.40 -0.86
CA GLN A 36 0.23 5.53 -2.18
C GLN A 36 1.74 5.63 -1.98
N ARG A 37 2.48 4.78 -2.68
CA ARG A 37 3.93 4.70 -2.65
C ARG A 37 4.47 4.46 -4.05
N GLU A 38 5.24 5.40 -4.58
CA GLU A 38 5.95 5.27 -5.87
C GLU A 38 5.09 4.78 -7.05
N GLY A 39 3.81 5.14 -7.06
CA GLY A 39 2.85 4.74 -8.09
C GLY A 39 1.97 3.55 -7.71
N GLU A 40 2.36 2.77 -6.71
CA GLU A 40 1.54 1.70 -6.15
C GLU A 40 0.46 2.27 -5.23
N VAL A 41 -0.71 1.67 -5.23
CA VAL A 41 -1.84 2.05 -4.37
C VAL A 41 -2.32 0.83 -3.59
N PHE A 42 -2.30 0.96 -2.28
CA PHE A 42 -2.81 -0.03 -1.33
C PHE A 42 -4.07 0.51 -0.67
N LEU A 43 -5.02 -0.37 -0.36
CA LEU A 43 -6.09 -0.05 0.57
C LEU A 43 -5.89 -0.82 1.88
N LEU A 44 -6.07 -0.13 2.99
CA LEU A 44 -6.21 -0.70 4.33
C LEU A 44 -7.66 -0.53 4.72
N ASP A 45 -8.38 -1.62 4.80
CA ASP A 45 -9.83 -1.75 4.80
C ASP A 45 -10.50 -1.19 3.54
N CYS A 46 -11.71 -1.62 3.28
CA CYS A 46 -12.55 -1.22 2.18
C CYS A 46 -14.01 -1.25 2.63
N GLY A 47 -14.39 -0.37 3.53
CA GLY A 47 -15.76 -0.25 3.99
C GLY A 47 -16.70 0.28 2.91
N GLU A 48 -18.00 0.24 3.21
CA GLU A 48 -19.04 0.70 2.29
C GLU A 48 -18.76 2.11 1.76
N GLY A 49 -18.92 2.34 0.47
CA GLY A 49 -18.73 3.65 -0.16
C GLY A 49 -17.27 4.06 -0.40
N THR A 50 -16.29 3.21 -0.13
CA THR A 50 -14.87 3.49 -0.36
C THR A 50 -14.59 3.94 -1.79
N GLN A 51 -15.19 3.31 -2.82
CA GLN A 51 -15.02 3.73 -4.21
C GLN A 51 -15.43 5.19 -4.46
N ARG A 52 -16.50 5.67 -3.80
CA ARG A 52 -16.94 7.06 -3.91
C ARG A 52 -15.92 8.01 -3.26
N GLN A 53 -15.35 7.63 -2.13
CA GLN A 53 -14.32 8.43 -1.47
C GLN A 53 -13.02 8.44 -2.30
N MET A 54 -12.65 7.34 -2.96
CA MET A 54 -11.52 7.29 -3.88
C MET A 54 -11.69 8.30 -5.03
N MET A 55 -12.88 8.40 -5.61
CA MET A 55 -13.19 9.42 -6.61
C MET A 55 -13.09 10.84 -6.03
N ARG A 56 -13.64 11.04 -4.83
CA ARG A 56 -13.64 12.35 -4.15
C ARG A 56 -12.23 12.86 -3.87
N PHE A 57 -11.33 11.98 -3.47
CA PHE A 57 -9.96 12.33 -3.09
C PHE A 57 -8.94 12.09 -4.21
N GLY A 58 -9.37 11.63 -5.39
CA GLY A 58 -8.50 11.45 -6.54
C GLY A 58 -7.40 10.40 -6.37
N THR A 59 -7.63 9.36 -5.56
CA THR A 59 -6.61 8.30 -5.34
C THR A 59 -6.46 7.36 -6.53
N GLY A 60 -7.41 7.40 -7.50
CA GLY A 60 -7.44 6.44 -8.61
C GLY A 60 -7.91 5.05 -8.17
N PHE A 61 -8.04 4.14 -9.16
CA PHE A 61 -8.50 2.76 -8.95
C PHE A 61 -7.44 1.71 -9.31
N SER A 62 -6.19 2.13 -9.51
CA SER A 62 -5.06 1.22 -9.79
C SER A 62 -4.56 0.57 -8.49
N VAL A 63 -5.50 0.00 -7.71
CA VAL A 63 -5.20 -0.71 -6.47
C VAL A 63 -4.83 -2.14 -6.80
N GLU A 64 -3.68 -2.61 -6.34
CA GLU A 64 -3.22 -3.99 -6.52
C GLU A 64 -3.47 -4.83 -5.27
N HIS A 65 -3.42 -4.22 -4.10
CA HIS A 65 -3.49 -4.87 -2.80
C HIS A 65 -4.54 -4.20 -1.90
N ILE A 66 -5.44 -5.01 -1.35
CA ILE A 66 -6.39 -4.58 -0.31
C ILE A 66 -6.14 -5.43 0.93
N PHE A 67 -5.82 -4.79 2.03
CA PHE A 67 -5.59 -5.42 3.32
C PHE A 67 -6.82 -5.20 4.20
N ILE A 68 -7.59 -6.25 4.45
CA ILE A 68 -8.78 -6.23 5.30
C ILE A 68 -8.37 -6.61 6.71
N SER A 69 -8.56 -5.69 7.65
CA SER A 69 -8.19 -5.91 9.04
C SER A 69 -9.02 -7.01 9.70
N HIS A 70 -10.32 -7.04 9.44
CA HIS A 70 -11.26 -8.05 9.93
C HIS A 70 -12.59 -7.98 9.17
N LEU A 71 -13.49 -8.95 9.40
CA LEU A 71 -14.72 -9.10 8.63
C LEU A 71 -15.95 -8.41 9.23
N HIS A 72 -15.82 -7.33 9.99
CA HIS A 72 -16.97 -6.49 10.24
C HIS A 72 -17.37 -5.72 8.98
N ALA A 73 -18.67 -5.56 8.77
CA ALA A 73 -19.25 -5.00 7.54
C ALA A 73 -18.63 -3.66 7.11
N ASP A 74 -18.36 -2.81 8.06
CA ASP A 74 -17.78 -1.47 7.87
C ASP A 74 -16.31 -1.47 7.44
N HIS A 75 -15.67 -2.65 7.37
CA HIS A 75 -14.29 -2.82 6.93
C HIS A 75 -14.12 -3.48 5.56
N PHE A 76 -15.14 -4.19 5.02
CA PHE A 76 -14.95 -4.92 3.75
C PHE A 76 -16.10 -4.80 2.75
N LEU A 77 -17.31 -4.38 3.11
CA LEU A 77 -18.45 -4.38 2.18
C LEU A 77 -18.24 -3.49 0.95
N GLY A 78 -17.35 -2.51 1.00
CA GLY A 78 -17.00 -1.67 -0.14
C GLY A 78 -16.28 -2.42 -1.26
N VAL A 79 -15.68 -3.58 -0.98
CA VAL A 79 -15.03 -4.43 -1.98
C VAL A 79 -15.97 -4.77 -3.12
N ILE A 80 -17.24 -5.04 -2.82
CA ILE A 80 -18.27 -5.41 -3.81
C ILE A 80 -18.39 -4.31 -4.88
N GLY A 81 -18.60 -3.07 -4.47
CA GLY A 81 -18.73 -1.95 -5.39
C GLY A 81 -17.43 -1.56 -6.08
N LEU A 82 -16.31 -1.65 -5.36
CA LEU A 82 -14.99 -1.31 -5.89
C LEU A 82 -14.58 -2.26 -7.02
N VAL A 83 -14.73 -3.58 -6.84
CA VAL A 83 -14.44 -4.61 -7.86
C VAL A 83 -15.28 -4.36 -9.12
N ARG A 84 -16.55 -3.97 -8.98
CA ARG A 84 -17.40 -3.64 -10.12
C ARG A 84 -16.91 -2.40 -10.86
N THR A 85 -16.50 -1.37 -10.14
CA THR A 85 -15.93 -0.15 -10.74
C THR A 85 -14.67 -0.46 -11.51
N MET A 86 -13.75 -1.23 -10.94
CA MET A 86 -12.52 -1.66 -11.61
C MET A 86 -12.82 -2.45 -12.90
N ALA A 87 -13.78 -3.37 -12.85
CA ALA A 87 -14.20 -4.15 -14.02
C ALA A 87 -14.79 -3.26 -15.12
N LEU A 88 -15.64 -2.28 -14.77
CA LEU A 88 -16.23 -1.32 -15.73
C LEU A 88 -15.15 -0.42 -16.37
N GLN A 89 -14.05 -0.17 -15.69
CA GLN A 89 -12.90 0.56 -16.21
C GLN A 89 -11.94 -0.29 -17.05
N GLY A 90 -12.30 -1.56 -17.30
CA GLY A 90 -11.52 -2.46 -18.15
C GLY A 90 -10.28 -3.03 -17.49
N ARG A 91 -10.26 -3.13 -16.14
CA ARG A 91 -9.13 -3.76 -15.44
C ARG A 91 -8.91 -5.19 -15.93
N THR A 92 -7.65 -5.52 -16.17
CA THR A 92 -7.17 -6.87 -16.52
C THR A 92 -6.22 -7.42 -15.47
N GLU A 93 -5.56 -6.53 -14.73
CA GLU A 93 -4.53 -6.87 -13.75
C GLU A 93 -5.13 -7.54 -12.51
N PRO A 94 -4.42 -8.50 -11.91
CA PRO A 94 -4.86 -9.15 -10.69
C PRO A 94 -5.13 -8.16 -9.54
N LEU A 95 -6.11 -8.47 -8.70
CA LEU A 95 -6.34 -7.81 -7.42
C LEU A 95 -6.15 -8.85 -6.32
N ILE A 96 -5.35 -8.53 -5.31
CA ILE A 96 -5.11 -9.42 -4.18
C ILE A 96 -5.76 -8.83 -2.92
N LEU A 97 -6.60 -9.63 -2.28
CA LEU A 97 -7.22 -9.33 -0.99
C LEU A 97 -6.48 -10.11 0.10
N TYR A 98 -5.94 -9.41 1.08
CA TYR A 98 -5.32 -9.99 2.27
C TYR A 98 -6.26 -9.84 3.45
N ALA A 99 -6.43 -10.89 4.25
CA ALA A 99 -7.39 -10.89 5.35
C ALA A 99 -7.00 -11.93 6.43
N PRO A 100 -7.56 -11.85 7.65
CA PRO A 100 -7.33 -12.86 8.68
C PRO A 100 -7.79 -14.26 8.26
N PRO A 101 -7.30 -15.31 8.92
CA PRO A 101 -7.76 -16.69 8.70
C PRO A 101 -9.27 -16.83 8.84
N GLY A 102 -9.90 -17.67 7.99
CA GLY A 102 -11.34 -17.88 7.94
C GLY A 102 -12.11 -16.84 7.10
N SER A 103 -11.42 -15.95 6.41
CA SER A 103 -12.03 -14.87 5.61
C SER A 103 -12.33 -15.26 4.16
N ARG A 104 -11.71 -16.32 3.66
CA ARG A 104 -11.72 -16.71 2.24
C ARG A 104 -13.12 -16.88 1.67
N ASP A 105 -14.00 -17.60 2.37
CA ASP A 105 -15.34 -17.89 1.88
C ASP A 105 -16.19 -16.61 1.84
N THR A 106 -16.20 -15.83 2.90
CA THR A 106 -16.96 -14.58 2.99
C THR A 106 -16.52 -13.57 1.93
N LEU A 107 -15.20 -13.37 1.76
CA LEU A 107 -14.68 -12.47 0.73
C LEU A 107 -14.92 -13.05 -0.67
N GLY A 108 -14.82 -14.37 -0.84
CA GLY A 108 -15.15 -15.06 -2.09
C GLY A 108 -16.60 -14.85 -2.52
N GLU A 109 -17.55 -14.90 -1.58
CA GLU A 109 -18.94 -14.55 -1.83
C GLU A 109 -19.12 -13.06 -2.15
N ALA A 110 -18.48 -12.18 -1.39
CA ALA A 110 -18.56 -10.74 -1.59
C ALA A 110 -18.11 -10.31 -2.99
N VAL A 111 -17.00 -10.84 -3.50
CA VAL A 111 -16.49 -10.48 -4.84
C VAL A 111 -17.38 -11.03 -5.97
N LYS A 112 -18.13 -12.10 -5.72
CA LYS A 112 -19.11 -12.65 -6.67
C LYS A 112 -20.40 -11.83 -6.72
N LEU A 113 -20.80 -11.22 -5.62
CA LEU A 113 -21.98 -10.37 -5.56
C LEU A 113 -21.86 -9.20 -6.55
N GLY A 114 -22.90 -8.98 -7.34
CA GLY A 114 -22.91 -7.89 -8.33
C GLY A 114 -22.08 -8.15 -9.61
N GLY A 115 -21.38 -9.30 -9.74
CA GLY A 115 -20.60 -9.68 -10.92
C GLY A 115 -21.23 -10.75 -11.79
N GLY A 116 -22.24 -11.44 -11.28
CA GLY A 116 -22.75 -12.65 -11.93
C GLY A 116 -21.68 -13.77 -11.91
N LYS A 117 -21.74 -14.70 -12.88
CA LYS A 117 -20.84 -15.85 -12.93
C LYS A 117 -19.41 -15.54 -13.44
N ARG A 118 -19.09 -14.30 -13.82
CA ARG A 118 -17.78 -13.91 -14.39
C ARG A 118 -17.16 -12.77 -13.59
N THR A 119 -15.98 -13.01 -13.03
CA THR A 119 -15.03 -11.94 -12.68
C THR A 119 -14.34 -11.49 -13.97
N TYR A 120 -14.26 -10.21 -14.22
CA TYR A 120 -13.66 -9.65 -15.44
C TYR A 120 -12.13 -9.61 -15.40
N PHE A 121 -11.53 -9.79 -14.22
CA PHE A 121 -10.10 -9.86 -13.95
C PHE A 121 -9.81 -10.82 -12.80
N PRO A 122 -8.58 -11.32 -12.65
CA PRO A 122 -8.24 -12.24 -11.57
C PRO A 122 -8.36 -11.56 -10.19
N ILE A 123 -9.02 -12.24 -9.25
CA ILE A 123 -9.08 -11.82 -7.86
C ILE A 123 -8.59 -12.98 -7.00
N GLU A 124 -7.56 -12.72 -6.20
CA GLU A 124 -6.97 -13.68 -5.29
C GLU A 124 -7.24 -13.26 -3.85
N ILE A 125 -7.60 -14.22 -2.99
CA ILE A 125 -7.79 -14.00 -1.56
C ILE A 125 -6.71 -14.78 -0.83
N ARG A 126 -5.87 -14.07 -0.10
CA ARG A 126 -4.78 -14.60 0.72
C ARG A 126 -5.08 -14.36 2.19
N GLU A 127 -5.22 -15.44 2.94
CA GLU A 127 -5.29 -15.34 4.39
C GLU A 127 -3.89 -15.16 4.95
N MET A 128 -3.76 -14.29 5.94
CA MET A 128 -2.51 -13.99 6.63
C MET A 128 -2.66 -14.23 8.12
N GLU A 129 -1.60 -14.74 8.73
CA GLU A 129 -1.47 -14.83 10.17
C GLU A 129 -0.51 -13.74 10.70
N PRO A 130 -0.57 -13.39 12.00
CA PRO A 130 0.41 -12.48 12.57
C PRO A 130 1.85 -12.96 12.34
N GLY A 131 2.68 -12.08 11.79
CA GLY A 131 4.06 -12.37 11.40
C GLY A 131 4.25 -12.65 9.90
N ASP A 132 3.17 -12.96 9.17
CA ASP A 132 3.25 -13.11 7.72
C ASP A 132 3.62 -11.80 7.04
N ARG A 133 4.33 -11.89 5.92
CA ARG A 133 4.82 -10.74 5.15
C ARG A 133 4.51 -10.86 3.67
N LEU A 134 4.08 -9.74 3.10
CA LEU A 134 4.16 -9.47 1.69
C LEU A 134 5.44 -8.68 1.43
N THR A 135 6.35 -9.21 0.61
CA THR A 135 7.54 -8.50 0.17
C THR A 135 7.30 -7.90 -1.20
N GLY A 136 7.38 -6.58 -1.29
CA GLY A 136 7.31 -5.79 -2.51
C GLY A 136 8.67 -5.23 -2.92
N VAL A 137 8.68 -4.37 -3.94
CA VAL A 137 9.92 -3.73 -4.39
C VAL A 137 10.31 -2.61 -3.42
N GLY A 138 11.29 -2.88 -2.57
CA GLY A 138 11.82 -1.91 -1.61
C GLY A 138 10.96 -1.68 -0.38
N TYR A 139 10.05 -2.60 -0.05
CA TYR A 139 9.23 -2.57 1.16
C TYR A 139 8.71 -3.96 1.52
N ASP A 140 8.29 -4.10 2.76
CA ASP A 140 7.49 -5.23 3.24
C ASP A 140 6.20 -4.71 3.87
N VAL A 141 5.10 -5.49 3.76
CA VAL A 141 3.90 -5.32 4.57
C VAL A 141 3.78 -6.51 5.50
N GLU A 142 3.84 -6.27 6.79
CA GLU A 142 3.77 -7.28 7.84
C GLU A 142 2.40 -7.29 8.50
N ALA A 143 1.82 -8.48 8.66
CA ALA A 143 0.60 -8.69 9.45
C ALA A 143 0.94 -8.71 10.94
N LEU A 144 0.24 -7.90 11.72
CA LEU A 144 0.47 -7.74 13.15
C LEU A 144 -0.70 -8.29 13.96
N VAL A 145 -0.40 -8.82 15.14
CA VAL A 145 -1.44 -9.24 16.08
C VAL A 145 -2.19 -8.02 16.62
N VAL A 146 -3.52 -8.07 16.58
CA VAL A 146 -4.38 -7.10 17.28
C VAL A 146 -5.43 -7.85 18.09
N ARG A 147 -5.89 -7.24 19.19
CA ARG A 147 -6.95 -7.81 20.02
C ARG A 147 -8.29 -7.21 19.60
N HIS A 148 -9.19 -8.07 19.18
CA HIS A 148 -10.55 -7.72 18.78
C HIS A 148 -11.51 -8.88 19.12
N GLY A 149 -12.81 -8.68 19.07
CA GLY A 149 -13.81 -9.72 19.35
C GLY A 149 -13.94 -10.80 18.26
N THR A 150 -13.24 -10.67 17.14
CA THR A 150 -13.18 -11.59 16.00
C THR A 150 -11.72 -11.66 15.52
N PRO A 151 -11.33 -12.66 14.71
CA PRO A 151 -10.01 -12.69 14.09
C PRO A 151 -9.71 -11.37 13.37
N ALA A 152 -8.59 -10.74 13.74
CA ALA A 152 -8.24 -9.42 13.22
C ALA A 152 -6.72 -9.24 13.12
N LEU A 153 -6.30 -8.45 12.13
CA LEU A 153 -4.90 -8.11 11.86
C LEU A 153 -4.71 -6.59 11.84
N GLY A 154 -3.57 -6.14 12.34
CA GLY A 154 -2.98 -4.88 11.99
C GLY A 154 -2.00 -5.07 10.82
N PHE A 155 -1.62 -3.98 10.15
CA PHE A 155 -0.64 -4.03 9.07
C PHE A 155 0.42 -2.95 9.26
N ALA A 156 1.69 -3.31 9.04
CA ALA A 156 2.80 -2.37 9.05
C ALA A 156 3.53 -2.42 7.72
N LEU A 157 3.56 -1.30 7.00
CA LEU A 157 4.43 -1.14 5.84
C LEU A 157 5.79 -0.64 6.31
N ARG A 158 6.85 -1.35 5.95
CA ARG A 158 8.25 -1.01 6.26
C ARG A 158 9.02 -0.86 4.96
N GLU A 159 9.55 0.31 4.71
CA GLU A 159 10.47 0.49 3.59
C GLU A 159 11.83 -0.14 3.89
N HIS A 160 12.41 -0.78 2.87
CA HIS A 160 13.77 -1.26 2.95
C HIS A 160 14.75 -0.09 3.03
N PRO A 161 15.86 -0.23 3.75
CA PRO A 161 16.89 0.79 3.79
C PRO A 161 17.36 1.16 2.37
N ARG A 162 17.41 2.46 2.09
CA ARG A 162 17.95 2.98 0.84
C ARG A 162 19.20 3.77 1.14
N PRO A 163 20.21 3.75 0.24
CA PRO A 163 21.32 4.65 0.35
C PRO A 163 20.79 6.09 0.41
N GLY A 164 21.29 6.87 1.36
CA GLY A 164 20.99 8.30 1.45
C GLY A 164 21.49 9.04 0.21
N ARG A 165 21.16 10.34 0.11
CA ARG A 165 21.76 11.18 -0.93
C ARG A 165 23.28 11.21 -0.74
N PHE A 166 24.04 10.88 -1.80
CA PHE A 166 25.47 10.92 -1.76
C PHE A 166 25.97 12.37 -1.58
N ASP A 167 26.77 12.59 -0.54
CA ASP A 167 27.35 13.89 -0.23
C ASP A 167 28.66 14.06 -1.02
N VAL A 168 28.51 14.62 -2.22
CA VAL A 168 29.61 14.85 -3.15
C VAL A 168 30.66 15.79 -2.54
N GLU A 169 30.24 16.86 -1.84
CA GLU A 169 31.13 17.83 -1.26
C GLU A 169 31.98 17.23 -0.13
N LYS A 170 31.35 16.40 0.70
CA LYS A 170 32.06 15.66 1.74
C LYS A 170 33.06 14.67 1.15
N ALA A 171 32.66 13.93 0.10
CA ALA A 171 33.54 12.98 -0.59
C ALA A 171 34.76 13.71 -1.20
N ARG A 172 34.55 14.86 -1.84
CA ARG A 172 35.64 15.72 -2.36
C ARG A 172 36.56 16.22 -1.24
N ALA A 173 35.98 16.69 -0.15
CA ALA A 173 36.75 17.17 1.02
C ALA A 173 37.63 16.07 1.66
N LEU A 174 37.21 14.81 1.54
CA LEU A 174 37.95 13.61 1.97
C LEU A 174 38.98 13.14 0.93
N GLY A 175 39.13 13.86 -0.19
CA GLY A 175 40.12 13.57 -1.23
C GLY A 175 39.73 12.40 -2.13
N VAL A 176 38.45 11.99 -2.14
CA VAL A 176 37.96 10.91 -3.02
C VAL A 176 37.86 11.49 -4.44
N PRO A 177 38.55 10.90 -5.45
CA PRO A 177 38.43 11.35 -6.83
C PRO A 177 37.05 11.04 -7.39
N GLU A 178 36.54 11.98 -8.20
CA GLU A 178 35.25 11.78 -8.90
C GLU A 178 35.35 10.60 -9.87
N GLY A 179 34.30 9.79 -9.89
CA GLY A 179 34.24 8.65 -10.78
C GLY A 179 33.68 7.38 -10.13
N PRO A 180 34.16 6.20 -10.51
CA PRO A 180 33.62 4.90 -10.03
C PRO A 180 33.66 4.76 -8.50
N LEU A 181 34.59 5.42 -7.80
CA LEU A 181 34.69 5.37 -6.35
C LEU A 181 33.51 6.05 -5.66
N PHE A 182 32.92 7.08 -6.25
CA PHE A 182 31.69 7.70 -5.74
C PHE A 182 30.52 6.69 -5.78
N GLY A 183 30.44 5.89 -6.86
CA GLY A 183 29.43 4.83 -6.96
C GLY A 183 29.57 3.76 -5.88
N LYS A 184 30.80 3.32 -5.61
CA LYS A 184 31.10 2.36 -4.56
C LYS A 184 30.71 2.88 -3.17
N LEU A 185 31.14 4.11 -2.83
CA LEU A 185 30.76 4.74 -1.57
C LEU A 185 29.26 4.92 -1.43
N HIS A 186 28.57 5.32 -2.50
CA HIS A 186 27.11 5.45 -2.49
C HIS A 186 26.43 4.10 -2.28
N GLY A 187 27.02 3.01 -2.80
CA GLY A 187 26.57 1.62 -2.55
C GLY A 187 26.90 1.11 -1.15
N GLY A 188 27.59 1.89 -0.32
CA GLY A 188 27.99 1.49 1.05
C GLY A 188 29.28 0.66 1.10
N GLU A 189 30.03 0.55 0.00
CA GLU A 189 31.30 -0.16 -0.03
C GLU A 189 32.41 0.68 0.60
N ALA A 190 33.28 0.03 1.36
CA ALA A 190 34.51 0.67 1.82
C ALA A 190 35.46 0.87 0.64
N ILE A 191 36.09 2.03 0.55
CA ILE A 191 37.11 2.34 -0.45
C ILE A 191 38.40 2.74 0.23
N GLU A 192 39.52 2.50 -0.40
CA GLU A 192 40.83 2.99 0.01
C GLU A 192 41.26 4.15 -0.89
N VAL A 193 41.61 5.28 -0.30
CA VAL A 193 42.10 6.48 -0.98
C VAL A 193 43.41 6.95 -0.32
N ASN A 194 44.49 7.01 -1.09
CA ASN A 194 45.81 7.43 -0.59
C ASN A 194 46.32 6.65 0.64
N GLY A 195 46.03 5.34 0.70
CA GLY A 195 46.48 4.46 1.80
C GLY A 195 45.68 4.62 3.10
N ARG A 196 44.49 5.16 3.02
CA ARG A 196 43.51 5.31 4.11
C ARG A 196 42.15 4.79 3.70
#